data_42dfabe1d489574a1f84fab5a5cd4339
#
_entry.id   42dfabe1d489574a1f84fab5a5cd4339
#
_cell.length_a   1.000
_cell.length_b   1.000
_cell.length_c   1.000
_cell.angle_alpha   90.00
_cell.angle_beta   90.00
_cell.angle_gamma   90.00
#
_symmetry.space_group_name_H-M   'P 1'
#
loop_
_entity.id
_entity.type
_entity.pdbx_description
1 polymer ?
#
loop_
_entity_poly.entity_id
_entity_poly.type
_entity_poly.pdbx_seq_one_letter_code
_entity_poly.pdbx_strand_id
1 'polypeptide(L)'
;MISTIGFILLIISAVLQIIFLFKKGKRLDPVSHYTLLAAAIILFIVTVKRSVEIRFVAITNLYESLVFFSGFIALVIFIYRMWMKDKIVPFIQFGGTIIAIILLAIASSPVASKGILPPIPALQSYWLVLHVSFSFIGEAFFAFAFSASIFFPSTKDEEKKARADKLIYTSTGIGYPIFTAGAPIFGAIWAEYAWGRYWAWDPKETWALITWFVYTGYLHARLIKKWRGKLTASLALVGFIFTIFTFFGVNYLLSGLHSYA
;
A
#
# COMPACT_ATOMS: atom_id res chain seq x y z
N MET A 1 1.56 -22.39 -2.34
CA MET A 1 2.05 -22.60 -3.73
C MET A 1 1.70 -21.43 -4.67
N ILE A 2 0.44 -21.02 -4.83
CA ILE A 2 0.09 -19.93 -5.79
C ILE A 2 0.71 -18.57 -5.39
N SER A 3 0.66 -18.17 -4.12
CA SER A 3 1.31 -16.92 -3.65
C SER A 3 2.84 -16.91 -3.86
N THR A 4 3.48 -18.09 -3.83
CA THR A 4 4.91 -18.24 -4.13
C THR A 4 5.21 -17.86 -5.59
N ILE A 5 4.30 -18.17 -6.53
CA ILE A 5 4.44 -17.74 -7.93
C ILE A 5 4.40 -16.19 -8.01
N GLY A 6 3.45 -15.54 -7.32
CA GLY A 6 3.39 -14.09 -7.23
C GLY A 6 4.68 -13.49 -6.65
N PHE A 7 5.23 -14.10 -5.60
CA PHE A 7 6.49 -13.69 -5.00
C PHE A 7 7.67 -13.80 -5.97
N ILE A 8 7.78 -14.91 -6.68
CA ILE A 8 8.83 -15.11 -7.71
C ILE A 8 8.70 -14.07 -8.82
N LEU A 9 7.48 -13.76 -9.28
CA LEU A 9 7.25 -12.74 -10.30
C LEU A 9 7.66 -11.34 -9.83
N LEU A 10 7.41 -10.99 -8.56
CA LEU A 10 7.90 -9.74 -7.98
C LEU A 10 9.43 -9.69 -7.93
N ILE A 11 10.09 -10.79 -7.54
CA ILE A 11 11.56 -10.89 -7.54
C ILE A 11 12.11 -10.75 -8.98
N ILE A 12 11.52 -11.46 -9.95
CA ILE A 12 11.90 -11.32 -11.37
C ILE A 12 11.77 -9.87 -11.81
N SER A 13 10.65 -9.22 -11.46
CA SER A 13 10.46 -7.80 -11.78
C SER A 13 11.55 -6.93 -11.16
N ALA A 14 11.89 -7.12 -9.88
CA ALA A 14 12.94 -6.35 -9.20
C ALA A 14 14.31 -6.60 -9.84
N VAL A 15 14.65 -7.82 -10.18
CA VAL A 15 15.92 -8.17 -10.85
C VAL A 15 16.02 -7.50 -12.21
N LEU A 16 14.96 -7.55 -13.02
CA LEU A 16 14.92 -6.86 -14.32
C LEU A 16 15.09 -5.35 -14.14
N GLN A 17 14.42 -4.75 -13.15
CA GLN A 17 14.54 -3.33 -12.84
C GLN A 17 15.98 -2.97 -12.43
N ILE A 18 16.64 -3.77 -11.57
CA ILE A 18 18.04 -3.56 -11.18
C ILE A 18 18.98 -3.60 -12.39
N ILE A 19 18.86 -4.62 -13.25
CA ILE A 19 19.71 -4.74 -14.44
C ILE A 19 19.63 -3.48 -15.30
N PHE A 20 18.43 -2.92 -15.45
CA PHE A 20 18.23 -1.72 -16.26
C PHE A 20 18.60 -0.41 -15.54
N LEU A 21 18.59 -0.38 -14.19
CA LEU A 21 19.09 0.77 -13.42
C LEU A 21 20.58 1.04 -13.69
N PHE A 22 21.38 -0.01 -13.87
CA PHE A 22 22.83 0.09 -14.08
C PHE A 22 23.23 0.03 -15.56
N LYS A 23 22.30 -0.24 -16.47
CA LYS A 23 22.58 -0.26 -17.91
C LYS A 23 22.80 1.16 -18.43
N LYS A 24 23.92 1.39 -19.12
CA LYS A 24 24.19 2.65 -19.81
C LYS A 24 23.13 2.85 -20.93
N GLY A 25 22.15 3.69 -20.69
CA GLY A 25 21.07 4.02 -21.63
C GLY A 25 19.81 4.46 -20.88
N LYS A 26 19.15 5.51 -21.37
CA LYS A 26 17.95 6.09 -20.73
C LYS A 26 16.66 5.25 -20.94
N ARG A 27 16.77 4.02 -21.44
CA ARG A 27 15.59 3.18 -21.70
C ARG A 27 15.18 2.42 -20.45
N LEU A 28 13.92 2.50 -20.12
CA LEU A 28 13.30 1.64 -19.10
C LEU A 28 13.27 0.20 -19.61
N ASP A 29 13.31 -0.75 -18.68
CA ASP A 29 13.14 -2.14 -19.07
C ASP A 29 11.74 -2.34 -19.69
N PRO A 30 11.62 -3.13 -20.77
CA PRO A 30 10.35 -3.30 -21.47
C PRO A 30 9.43 -4.35 -20.83
N VAL A 31 9.90 -5.11 -19.85
CA VAL A 31 9.26 -6.37 -19.40
C VAL A 31 8.81 -6.31 -17.94
N SER A 32 9.54 -5.64 -17.04
CA SER A 32 9.29 -5.70 -15.58
C SER A 32 7.89 -5.26 -15.19
N HIS A 33 7.26 -4.36 -15.92
CA HIS A 33 5.91 -3.93 -15.63
C HIS A 33 4.85 -5.01 -15.96
N TYR A 34 5.09 -5.86 -16.96
CA TYR A 34 4.22 -7.00 -17.23
C TYR A 34 4.37 -8.10 -16.17
N THR A 35 5.59 -8.30 -15.63
CA THR A 35 5.77 -9.23 -14.51
C THR A 35 5.11 -8.70 -13.23
N LEU A 36 5.06 -7.37 -13.01
CA LEU A 36 4.27 -6.75 -11.94
C LEU A 36 2.77 -7.00 -12.11
N LEU A 37 2.25 -6.80 -13.33
CA LEU A 37 0.84 -7.10 -13.62
C LEU A 37 0.52 -8.57 -13.40
N ALA A 38 1.36 -9.47 -13.90
CA ALA A 38 1.20 -10.91 -13.69
C ALA A 38 1.23 -11.27 -12.20
N ALA A 39 2.15 -10.67 -11.42
CA ALA A 39 2.20 -10.84 -9.97
C ALA A 39 0.90 -10.36 -9.30
N ALA A 40 0.41 -9.16 -9.64
CA ALA A 40 -0.85 -8.63 -9.12
C ALA A 40 -2.03 -9.57 -9.40
N ILE A 41 -2.16 -10.02 -10.65
CA ILE A 41 -3.22 -10.96 -11.05
C ILE A 41 -3.13 -12.26 -10.24
N ILE A 42 -1.95 -12.85 -10.09
CA ILE A 42 -1.75 -14.08 -9.30
C ILE A 42 -2.11 -13.86 -7.84
N LEU A 43 -1.75 -12.73 -7.24
CA LEU A 43 -2.08 -12.42 -5.85
C LEU A 43 -3.59 -12.20 -5.66
N PHE A 44 -4.28 -11.56 -6.61
CA PHE A 44 -5.73 -11.47 -6.58
C PHE A 44 -6.43 -12.83 -6.81
N ILE A 45 -5.86 -13.71 -7.64
CA ILE A 45 -6.34 -15.09 -7.76
C ILE A 45 -6.22 -15.83 -6.41
N VAL A 46 -5.14 -15.62 -5.66
CA VAL A 46 -5.01 -16.18 -4.29
C VAL A 46 -6.15 -15.68 -3.40
N THR A 47 -6.42 -14.37 -3.41
CA THR A 47 -7.51 -13.77 -2.63
C THR A 47 -8.87 -14.38 -3.03
N VAL A 48 -9.16 -14.45 -4.33
CA VAL A 48 -10.43 -15.03 -4.84
C VAL A 48 -10.55 -16.50 -4.45
N LYS A 49 -9.50 -17.29 -4.66
CA LYS A 49 -9.50 -18.72 -4.30
C LYS A 49 -9.80 -18.92 -2.81
N ARG A 50 -9.10 -18.20 -1.93
CA ARG A 50 -9.32 -18.26 -0.49
C ARG A 50 -10.72 -17.79 -0.11
N SER A 51 -11.23 -16.76 -0.80
CA SER A 51 -12.59 -16.25 -0.57
C SER A 51 -13.66 -17.33 -0.84
N VAL A 52 -13.46 -18.13 -1.88
CA VAL A 52 -14.35 -19.29 -2.17
C VAL A 52 -14.25 -20.34 -1.07
N GLU A 53 -13.02 -20.64 -0.60
CA GLU A 53 -12.77 -21.66 0.43
C GLU A 53 -13.38 -21.28 1.80
N ILE A 54 -13.23 -20.01 2.24
CA ILE A 54 -13.80 -19.52 3.50
C ILE A 54 -15.25 -19.05 3.40
N ARG A 55 -15.83 -19.04 2.18
CA ARG A 55 -17.17 -18.50 1.87
C ARG A 55 -17.37 -17.04 2.27
N PHE A 56 -16.30 -16.27 2.28
CA PHE A 56 -16.28 -14.84 2.54
C PHE A 56 -15.07 -14.19 1.86
N VAL A 57 -15.01 -12.85 1.78
CA VAL A 57 -13.87 -12.17 1.16
C VAL A 57 -12.61 -12.34 2.01
N ALA A 58 -11.57 -12.95 1.45
CA ALA A 58 -10.32 -13.32 2.12
C ALA A 58 -9.39 -12.11 2.31
N ILE A 59 -9.73 -11.24 3.26
CA ILE A 59 -8.96 -10.07 3.70
C ILE A 59 -9.08 -9.88 5.23
N THR A 60 -9.30 -10.96 5.95
CA THR A 60 -9.70 -10.94 7.36
C THR A 60 -8.57 -11.33 8.32
N ASN A 61 -7.47 -11.83 7.81
CA ASN A 61 -6.26 -12.13 8.59
C ASN A 61 -5.01 -11.48 7.99
N LEU A 62 -3.90 -11.50 8.73
CA LEU A 62 -2.65 -10.85 8.34
C LEU A 62 -2.13 -11.35 6.98
N TYR A 63 -2.13 -12.66 6.75
CA TYR A 63 -1.67 -13.24 5.48
C TYR A 63 -2.49 -12.72 4.29
N GLU A 64 -3.81 -12.79 4.39
CA GLU A 64 -4.74 -12.36 3.34
C GLU A 64 -4.60 -10.88 3.05
N SER A 65 -4.54 -10.06 4.10
CA SER A 65 -4.35 -8.62 4.01
C SER A 65 -3.05 -8.24 3.31
N LEU A 66 -1.93 -8.88 3.66
CA LEU A 66 -0.63 -8.59 3.05
C LEU A 66 -0.52 -9.05 1.61
N VAL A 67 -1.14 -10.20 1.26
CA VAL A 67 -1.24 -10.68 -0.14
C VAL A 67 -2.01 -9.68 -0.98
N PHE A 68 -3.16 -9.24 -0.49
CA PHE A 68 -4.03 -8.27 -1.15
C PHE A 68 -3.33 -6.91 -1.31
N PHE A 69 -2.69 -6.41 -0.25
CA PHE A 69 -1.96 -5.14 -0.28
C PHE A 69 -0.77 -5.17 -1.25
N SER A 70 0.04 -6.25 -1.23
CA SER A 70 1.14 -6.43 -2.20
C SER A 70 0.62 -6.43 -3.65
N GLY A 71 -0.52 -7.08 -3.89
CA GLY A 71 -1.17 -7.09 -5.20
C GLY A 71 -1.55 -5.70 -5.67
N PHE A 72 -2.12 -4.87 -4.80
CA PHE A 72 -2.47 -3.48 -5.13
C PHE A 72 -1.25 -2.61 -5.35
N ILE A 73 -0.18 -2.75 -4.57
CA ILE A 73 1.06 -2.00 -4.82
C ILE A 73 1.62 -2.34 -6.20
N ALA A 74 1.69 -3.63 -6.55
CA ALA A 74 2.16 -4.06 -7.86
C ALA A 74 1.28 -3.51 -9.01
N LEU A 75 -0.05 -3.49 -8.83
CA LEU A 75 -1.00 -2.92 -9.77
C LEU A 75 -0.84 -1.40 -9.91
N VAL A 76 -0.70 -0.66 -8.82
CA VAL A 76 -0.48 0.79 -8.83
C VAL A 76 0.80 1.13 -9.59
N ILE A 77 1.89 0.40 -9.35
CA ILE A 77 3.15 0.61 -10.08
C ILE A 77 2.96 0.35 -11.57
N PHE A 78 2.26 -0.74 -11.94
CA PHE A 78 1.94 -1.04 -13.34
C PHE A 78 1.15 0.09 -14.00
N ILE A 79 0.07 0.57 -13.35
CA ILE A 79 -0.77 1.66 -13.86
C ILE A 79 0.06 2.93 -14.06
N TYR A 80 0.87 3.32 -13.07
CA TYR A 80 1.76 4.48 -13.20
C TYR A 80 2.78 4.31 -14.31
N ARG A 81 3.34 3.11 -14.48
CA ARG A 81 4.25 2.80 -15.58
C ARG A 81 3.59 2.99 -16.95
N MET A 82 2.36 2.51 -17.10
CA MET A 82 1.59 2.67 -18.35
C MET A 82 1.22 4.14 -18.59
N TRP A 83 0.85 4.86 -17.54
CA TRP A 83 0.44 6.26 -17.66
C TRP A 83 1.61 7.21 -17.90
N MET A 84 2.69 7.08 -17.14
CA MET A 84 3.87 7.96 -17.24
C MET A 84 4.83 7.56 -18.38
N LYS A 85 4.73 6.35 -18.89
CA LYS A 85 5.62 5.78 -19.92
C LYS A 85 7.09 6.03 -19.56
N ASP A 86 7.85 6.67 -20.45
CA ASP A 86 9.29 6.94 -20.25
C ASP A 86 9.60 8.04 -19.20
N LYS A 87 8.57 8.69 -18.65
CA LYS A 87 8.72 9.73 -17.62
C LYS A 87 8.81 9.19 -16.19
N ILE A 88 8.52 7.90 -15.98
CA ILE A 88 8.69 7.30 -14.64
C ILE A 88 10.17 7.24 -14.27
N VAL A 89 10.47 7.50 -13.01
CA VAL A 89 11.84 7.36 -12.50
C VAL A 89 12.07 5.91 -12.10
N PRO A 90 13.04 5.20 -12.71
CA PRO A 90 13.24 3.76 -12.47
C PRO A 90 13.44 3.40 -11.01
N PHE A 91 14.18 4.22 -10.24
CA PHE A 91 14.38 4.00 -8.80
C PHE A 91 13.08 4.04 -7.99
N ILE A 92 12.11 4.88 -8.38
CA ILE A 92 10.82 4.97 -7.69
C ILE A 92 10.00 3.71 -7.96
N GLN A 93 10.01 3.23 -9.20
CA GLN A 93 9.37 1.97 -9.55
C GLN A 93 9.98 0.81 -8.77
N PHE A 94 11.31 0.73 -8.72
CA PHE A 94 12.05 -0.29 -7.96
C PHE A 94 11.72 -0.24 -6.47
N GLY A 95 11.73 0.96 -5.84
CA GLY A 95 11.40 1.13 -4.43
C GLY A 95 10.00 0.63 -4.09
N GLY A 96 8.98 0.95 -4.92
CA GLY A 96 7.64 0.41 -4.76
C GLY A 96 7.57 -1.11 -4.89
N THR A 97 8.32 -1.69 -5.84
CA THR A 97 8.43 -3.15 -6.00
C THR A 97 9.04 -3.81 -4.76
N ILE A 98 10.06 -3.20 -4.15
CA ILE A 98 10.67 -3.70 -2.91
C ILE A 98 9.66 -3.69 -1.75
N ILE A 99 8.84 -2.65 -1.63
CA ILE A 99 7.78 -2.62 -0.60
C ILE A 99 6.82 -3.80 -0.79
N ALA A 100 6.35 -4.05 -2.01
CA ALA A 100 5.48 -5.20 -2.30
C ALA A 100 6.15 -6.55 -1.95
N ILE A 101 7.44 -6.70 -2.26
CA ILE A 101 8.23 -7.89 -1.92
C ILE A 101 8.33 -8.07 -0.40
N ILE A 102 8.63 -7.00 0.36
CA ILE A 102 8.75 -7.05 1.82
C ILE A 102 7.42 -7.49 2.45
N LEU A 103 6.30 -6.89 2.04
CA LEU A 103 4.98 -7.24 2.56
C LEU A 103 4.63 -8.70 2.28
N LEU A 104 4.90 -9.18 1.06
CA LEU A 104 4.64 -10.57 0.70
C LEU A 104 5.63 -11.55 1.36
N ALA A 105 6.85 -11.12 1.66
CA ALA A 105 7.80 -11.89 2.45
C ALA A 105 7.30 -12.06 3.89
N ILE A 106 6.77 -10.98 4.51
CA ILE A 106 6.13 -11.05 5.84
C ILE A 106 4.91 -11.98 5.79
N ALA A 107 4.06 -11.86 4.77
CA ALA A 107 2.94 -12.79 4.56
C ALA A 107 3.39 -14.25 4.45
N SER A 108 4.57 -14.49 3.88
CA SER A 108 5.12 -15.83 3.68
C SER A 108 5.80 -16.38 4.93
N SER A 109 6.09 -15.55 5.92
CA SER A 109 6.77 -15.90 7.17
C SER A 109 5.83 -16.63 8.16
N PRO A 110 6.36 -17.25 9.23
CA PRO A 110 5.56 -17.85 10.29
C PRO A 110 4.68 -16.87 11.08
N VAL A 111 4.97 -15.57 11.02
CA VAL A 111 4.20 -14.52 11.71
C VAL A 111 2.79 -14.40 11.16
N ALA A 112 2.59 -14.67 9.87
CA ALA A 112 1.28 -14.61 9.22
C ALA A 112 0.68 -16.02 9.08
N SER A 113 -0.34 -16.32 9.88
CA SER A 113 -1.06 -17.60 9.79
C SER A 113 -1.68 -17.77 8.41
N LYS A 114 -1.40 -18.90 7.77
CA LYS A 114 -1.96 -19.28 6.47
C LYS A 114 -3.19 -20.18 6.59
N GLY A 115 -3.68 -20.39 7.81
CA GLY A 115 -4.88 -21.18 8.07
C GLY A 115 -6.06 -20.70 7.23
N ILE A 116 -6.87 -21.65 6.75
CA ILE A 116 -8.10 -21.38 5.99
C ILE A 116 -9.23 -21.60 6.97
N LEU A 117 -9.58 -20.54 7.70
CA LEU A 117 -10.64 -20.57 8.70
C LEU A 117 -11.67 -19.49 8.38
N PRO A 118 -12.97 -19.78 8.58
CA PRO A 118 -13.99 -18.74 8.49
C PRO A 118 -13.67 -17.58 9.43
N PRO A 119 -13.88 -16.33 9.04
CA PRO A 119 -13.67 -15.21 9.94
C PRO A 119 -14.65 -15.24 11.11
N ILE A 120 -14.23 -14.69 12.25
CA ILE A 120 -15.11 -14.50 13.42
C ILE A 120 -16.30 -13.60 13.07
N PRO A 121 -17.45 -13.69 13.77
CA PRO A 121 -18.67 -12.95 13.43
C PRO A 121 -18.48 -11.44 13.21
N ALA A 122 -17.68 -10.78 14.06
CA ALA A 122 -17.39 -9.35 13.94
C ALA A 122 -16.73 -8.97 12.58
N LEU A 123 -16.00 -9.91 11.96
CA LEU A 123 -15.34 -9.71 10.66
C LEU A 123 -16.23 -10.13 9.48
N GLN A 124 -17.38 -10.77 9.73
CA GLN A 124 -18.31 -11.21 8.68
C GLN A 124 -19.24 -10.07 8.24
N SER A 125 -18.69 -8.96 7.77
CA SER A 125 -19.43 -7.78 7.36
C SER A 125 -18.88 -7.23 6.03
N TYR A 126 -19.77 -6.89 5.10
CA TYR A 126 -19.37 -6.19 3.88
C TYR A 126 -18.83 -4.78 4.14
N TRP A 127 -19.16 -4.17 5.27
CA TRP A 127 -18.54 -2.91 5.70
C TRP A 127 -17.06 -3.09 6.00
N LEU A 128 -16.67 -4.24 6.61
CA LEU A 128 -15.27 -4.60 6.75
C LEU A 128 -14.58 -4.73 5.39
N VAL A 129 -15.24 -5.39 4.43
CA VAL A 129 -14.68 -5.56 3.08
C VAL A 129 -14.41 -4.22 2.42
N LEU A 130 -15.36 -3.28 2.50
CA LEU A 130 -15.19 -1.92 1.99
C LEU A 130 -14.07 -1.18 2.74
N HIS A 131 -14.10 -1.22 4.09
CA HIS A 131 -13.06 -0.62 4.94
C HIS A 131 -11.67 -1.07 4.55
N VAL A 132 -11.42 -2.37 4.58
CA VAL A 132 -10.09 -2.94 4.31
C VAL A 132 -9.67 -2.70 2.85
N SER A 133 -10.57 -2.92 1.88
CA SER A 133 -10.25 -2.77 0.46
C SER A 133 -9.87 -1.32 0.12
N PHE A 134 -10.70 -0.36 0.51
CA PHE A 134 -10.44 1.06 0.23
C PHE A 134 -9.21 1.58 1.00
N SER A 135 -9.00 1.13 2.24
CA SER A 135 -7.79 1.47 3.00
C SER A 135 -6.54 1.00 2.26
N PHE A 136 -6.45 -0.27 1.88
CA PHE A 136 -5.27 -0.79 1.20
C PHE A 136 -5.07 -0.24 -0.22
N ILE A 137 -6.14 0.06 -0.95
CA ILE A 137 -6.00 0.76 -2.23
C ILE A 137 -5.39 2.14 -2.01
N GLY A 138 -5.89 2.92 -1.06
CA GLY A 138 -5.35 4.23 -0.71
C GLY A 138 -3.89 4.15 -0.25
N GLU A 139 -3.59 3.18 0.63
CA GLU A 139 -2.24 2.93 1.15
C GLU A 139 -1.25 2.44 0.08
N ALA A 140 -1.71 1.75 -0.97
CA ALA A 140 -0.86 1.37 -2.10
C ALA A 140 -0.36 2.60 -2.88
N PHE A 141 -1.20 3.62 -3.03
CA PHE A 141 -0.78 4.91 -3.57
C PHE A 141 0.20 5.62 -2.61
N PHE A 142 -0.02 5.54 -1.31
CA PHE A 142 0.91 6.11 -0.31
C PHE A 142 2.26 5.38 -0.31
N ALA A 143 2.29 4.06 -0.47
CA ALA A 143 3.53 3.28 -0.62
C ALA A 143 4.35 3.75 -1.83
N PHE A 144 3.68 4.05 -2.93
CA PHE A 144 4.35 4.56 -4.13
C PHE A 144 4.82 6.01 -3.96
N ALA A 145 4.03 6.86 -3.28
CA ALA A 145 4.45 8.20 -2.88
C ALA A 145 5.67 8.17 -1.94
N PHE A 146 5.70 7.24 -0.99
CA PHE A 146 6.83 7.00 -0.09
C PHE A 146 8.12 6.66 -0.85
N SER A 147 8.05 5.74 -1.82
CA SER A 147 9.20 5.40 -2.67
C SER A 147 9.75 6.63 -3.40
N ALA A 148 8.86 7.49 -3.91
CA ALA A 148 9.24 8.75 -4.54
C ALA A 148 9.84 9.75 -3.53
N SER A 149 9.34 9.75 -2.29
CA SER A 149 9.82 10.64 -1.22
C SER A 149 11.23 10.29 -0.75
N ILE A 150 11.59 9.01 -0.71
CA ILE A 150 12.95 8.54 -0.45
C ILE A 150 13.89 8.95 -1.60
N PHE A 151 13.43 8.81 -2.84
CA PHE A 151 14.23 9.15 -4.01
C PHE A 151 14.48 10.66 -4.13
N PHE A 152 13.51 11.50 -3.74
CA PHE A 152 13.56 12.95 -3.93
C PHE A 152 14.85 13.61 -3.39
N PRO A 153 15.30 13.38 -2.14
CA PRO A 153 16.51 13.98 -1.63
C PRO A 153 17.80 13.36 -2.18
N SER A 154 17.75 12.15 -2.73
CA SER A 154 18.92 11.40 -3.18
C SER A 154 19.42 11.82 -4.57
N THR A 155 18.61 12.55 -5.34
CA THR A 155 18.98 13.01 -6.68
C THR A 155 19.32 14.51 -6.70
N LYS A 156 20.37 14.87 -7.49
CA LYS A 156 20.71 16.27 -7.81
C LYS A 156 20.11 16.74 -9.14
N ASP A 157 19.52 15.85 -9.90
CA ASP A 157 18.91 16.11 -11.21
C ASP A 157 17.54 16.78 -10.99
N GLU A 158 17.42 18.04 -11.33
CA GLU A 158 16.20 18.85 -11.10
C GLU A 158 14.99 18.32 -11.89
N GLU A 159 15.19 17.74 -13.07
CA GLU A 159 14.09 17.12 -13.82
C GLU A 159 13.56 15.89 -13.09
N LYS A 160 14.46 15.05 -12.58
CA LYS A 160 14.06 13.86 -11.78
C LYS A 160 13.39 14.27 -10.48
N LYS A 161 13.88 15.33 -9.80
CA LYS A 161 13.20 15.89 -8.62
C LYS A 161 11.78 16.35 -8.95
N ALA A 162 11.61 17.11 -10.03
CA ALA A 162 10.29 17.58 -10.46
C ALA A 162 9.34 16.42 -10.76
N ARG A 163 9.85 15.35 -11.39
CA ARG A 163 9.07 14.14 -11.66
C ARG A 163 8.70 13.40 -10.35
N ALA A 164 9.65 13.26 -9.42
CA ALA A 164 9.39 12.66 -8.11
C ALA A 164 8.36 13.47 -7.31
N ASP A 165 8.51 14.80 -7.24
CA ASP A 165 7.57 15.70 -6.58
C ASP A 165 6.16 15.60 -7.17
N LYS A 166 6.06 15.55 -8.51
CA LYS A 166 4.77 15.33 -9.20
C LYS A 166 4.16 13.98 -8.82
N LEU A 167 4.97 12.93 -8.76
CA LEU A 167 4.52 11.59 -8.44
C LEU A 167 4.03 11.49 -6.98
N ILE A 168 4.77 12.09 -6.03
CA ILE A 168 4.35 12.19 -4.62
C ILE A 168 2.97 12.87 -4.56
N TYR A 169 2.82 14.00 -5.24
CA TYR A 169 1.57 14.76 -5.24
C TYR A 169 0.40 13.99 -5.86
N THR A 170 0.58 13.41 -7.04
CA THR A 170 -0.50 12.67 -7.72
C THR A 170 -0.88 11.41 -6.97
N SER A 171 0.09 10.66 -6.45
CA SER A 171 -0.19 9.45 -5.68
C SER A 171 -0.91 9.79 -4.37
N THR A 172 -0.43 10.78 -3.62
CA THR A 172 -1.11 11.19 -2.39
C THR A 172 -2.51 11.75 -2.69
N GLY A 173 -2.66 12.55 -3.75
CA GLY A 173 -3.94 13.13 -4.16
C GLY A 173 -4.99 12.10 -4.58
N ILE A 174 -4.58 10.97 -5.15
CA ILE A 174 -5.48 9.85 -5.49
C ILE A 174 -5.71 8.98 -4.24
N GLY A 175 -4.65 8.64 -3.53
CA GLY A 175 -4.72 7.74 -2.37
C GLY A 175 -5.54 8.32 -1.21
N TYR A 176 -5.45 9.63 -0.96
CA TYR A 176 -6.09 10.28 0.17
C TYR A 176 -7.62 10.17 0.19
N PRO A 177 -8.38 10.51 -0.87
CA PRO A 177 -9.84 10.35 -0.86
C PRO A 177 -10.25 8.89 -0.75
N ILE A 178 -9.50 7.96 -1.34
CA ILE A 178 -9.77 6.53 -1.25
C ILE A 178 -9.54 6.04 0.18
N PHE A 179 -8.42 6.42 0.81
CA PHE A 179 -8.13 6.11 2.21
C PHE A 179 -9.15 6.76 3.16
N THR A 180 -9.60 7.98 2.86
CA THR A 180 -10.66 8.66 3.63
C THR A 180 -11.96 7.88 3.60
N ALA A 181 -12.36 7.37 2.44
CA ALA A 181 -13.52 6.50 2.34
C ALA A 181 -13.30 5.19 3.12
N GLY A 182 -12.13 4.57 2.97
CA GLY A 182 -11.78 3.30 3.61
C GLY A 182 -11.68 3.39 5.12
N ALA A 183 -10.70 4.12 5.62
CA ALA A 183 -10.35 4.10 7.03
C ALA A 183 -11.31 4.93 7.91
N PRO A 184 -11.49 6.26 7.72
CA PRO A 184 -12.42 7.02 8.55
C PRO A 184 -13.89 6.69 8.34
N ILE A 185 -14.37 6.53 7.09
CA ILE A 185 -15.82 6.41 6.83
C ILE A 185 -16.28 4.96 6.96
N PHE A 186 -15.80 4.06 6.10
CA PHE A 186 -16.24 2.66 6.14
C PHE A 186 -15.75 1.94 7.40
N GLY A 187 -14.58 2.35 7.95
CA GLY A 187 -14.10 1.83 9.22
C GLY A 187 -15.02 2.19 10.38
N ALA A 188 -15.52 3.42 10.45
CA ALA A 188 -16.49 3.83 11.48
C ALA A 188 -17.81 3.07 11.34
N ILE A 189 -18.34 2.91 10.11
CA ILE A 189 -19.56 2.14 9.89
C ILE A 189 -19.38 0.67 10.28
N TRP A 190 -18.22 0.08 9.95
CA TRP A 190 -17.91 -1.27 10.40
C TRP A 190 -17.78 -1.38 11.92
N ALA A 191 -17.18 -0.39 12.59
CA ALA A 191 -17.04 -0.36 14.04
C ALA A 191 -18.41 -0.32 14.73
N GLU A 192 -19.38 0.43 14.19
CA GLU A 192 -20.78 0.40 14.67
C GLU A 192 -21.38 -1.00 14.54
N TYR A 193 -21.20 -1.66 13.42
CA TYR A 193 -21.68 -3.02 13.20
C TYR A 193 -21.02 -4.04 14.16
N ALA A 194 -19.70 -3.94 14.35
CA ALA A 194 -18.91 -4.92 15.10
C ALA A 194 -18.96 -4.70 16.63
N TRP A 195 -19.02 -3.43 17.06
CA TRP A 195 -18.82 -3.01 18.45
C TRP A 195 -19.97 -2.15 19.01
N GLY A 196 -21.00 -1.81 18.20
CA GLY A 196 -22.12 -0.96 18.60
C GLY A 196 -21.76 0.51 18.81
N ARG A 197 -20.70 1.01 18.17
CA ARG A 197 -20.28 2.41 18.22
C ARG A 197 -19.39 2.77 17.04
N TYR A 198 -19.57 3.96 16.48
CA TYR A 198 -18.81 4.44 15.32
C TYR A 198 -17.33 4.70 15.63
N TRP A 199 -17.01 5.01 16.89
CA TRP A 199 -15.67 5.39 17.31
C TRP A 199 -15.43 5.06 18.77
N ALA A 200 -14.31 4.43 19.09
CA ALA A 200 -13.97 3.96 20.44
C ALA A 200 -12.64 4.53 20.96
N TRP A 201 -11.93 5.33 20.17
CA TRP A 201 -10.54 5.74 20.47
C TRP A 201 -9.59 4.54 20.62
N ASP A 202 -9.93 3.43 19.96
CA ASP A 202 -9.04 2.29 19.88
C ASP A 202 -7.70 2.72 19.26
N PRO A 203 -6.56 2.11 19.66
CA PRO A 203 -5.25 2.47 19.11
C PRO A 203 -5.21 2.47 17.57
N LYS A 204 -5.88 1.51 16.90
CA LYS A 204 -5.88 1.44 15.44
C LYS A 204 -6.69 2.57 14.80
N GLU A 205 -7.84 2.92 15.37
CA GLU A 205 -8.63 4.08 14.95
C GLU A 205 -7.84 5.38 15.13
N THR A 206 -7.21 5.53 16.30
CA THR A 206 -6.41 6.72 16.63
C THR A 206 -5.22 6.90 15.68
N TRP A 207 -4.46 5.84 15.40
CA TRP A 207 -3.32 5.91 14.50
C TRP A 207 -3.72 6.07 13.03
N ALA A 208 -4.85 5.50 12.62
CA ALA A 208 -5.45 5.76 11.30
C ALA A 208 -5.84 7.23 11.15
N LEU A 209 -6.42 7.85 12.20
CA LEU A 209 -6.75 9.27 12.23
C LEU A 209 -5.50 10.15 12.19
N ILE A 210 -4.45 9.81 12.94
CA ILE A 210 -3.15 10.52 12.89
C ILE A 210 -2.57 10.46 11.48
N THR A 211 -2.57 9.28 10.85
CA THR A 211 -2.13 9.09 9.47
C THR A 211 -2.93 9.98 8.51
N TRP A 212 -4.25 10.01 8.67
CA TRP A 212 -5.15 10.86 7.88
C TRP A 212 -4.81 12.35 8.05
N PHE A 213 -4.55 12.83 9.28
CA PHE A 213 -4.15 14.22 9.52
C PHE A 213 -2.80 14.57 8.91
N VAL A 214 -1.83 13.66 8.89
CA VAL A 214 -0.54 13.90 8.24
C VAL A 214 -0.72 14.10 6.73
N TYR A 215 -1.53 13.27 6.07
CA TYR A 215 -1.82 13.45 4.64
C TYR A 215 -2.73 14.65 4.37
N THR A 216 -3.64 15.00 5.29
CA THR A 216 -4.38 16.27 5.25
C THR A 216 -3.42 17.46 5.28
N GLY A 217 -2.47 17.44 6.22
CA GLY A 217 -1.43 18.48 6.32
C GLY A 217 -0.56 18.56 5.07
N TYR A 218 -0.20 17.40 4.48
CA TYR A 218 0.50 17.35 3.21
C TYR A 218 -0.30 18.04 2.09
N LEU A 219 -1.57 17.70 1.92
CA LEU A 219 -2.42 18.28 0.87
C LEU A 219 -2.68 19.77 1.12
N HIS A 220 -2.89 20.17 2.38
CA HIS A 220 -3.00 21.59 2.75
C HIS A 220 -1.73 22.36 2.37
N ALA A 221 -0.55 21.83 2.71
CA ALA A 221 0.73 22.44 2.34
C ALA A 221 0.88 22.60 0.82
N ARG A 222 0.47 21.58 0.06
CA ARG A 222 0.56 21.56 -1.42
C ARG A 222 -0.44 22.49 -2.10
N LEU A 223 -1.70 22.48 -1.68
CA LEU A 223 -2.80 23.16 -2.35
C LEU A 223 -2.90 24.63 -1.91
N ILE A 224 -2.84 24.89 -0.61
CA ILE A 224 -3.06 26.22 -0.05
C ILE A 224 -1.75 27.01 0.03
N LYS A 225 -0.71 26.42 0.61
CA LYS A 225 0.60 27.07 0.77
C LYS A 225 1.50 26.96 -0.45
N LYS A 226 1.12 26.14 -1.42
CA LYS A 226 1.90 25.84 -2.65
C LYS A 226 3.34 25.39 -2.35
N TRP A 227 3.56 24.83 -1.16
CA TRP A 227 4.86 24.31 -0.76
C TRP A 227 5.25 23.12 -1.62
N ARG A 228 6.53 23.02 -1.93
CA ARG A 228 7.12 21.93 -2.73
C ARG A 228 8.48 21.55 -2.16
N GLY A 229 8.97 20.41 -2.59
CA GLY A 229 10.33 19.99 -2.30
C GLY A 229 10.46 19.19 -1.01
N LYS A 230 11.54 19.43 -0.25
CA LYS A 230 11.93 18.56 0.88
C LYS A 230 10.83 18.43 1.95
N LEU A 231 10.18 19.53 2.33
CA LEU A 231 9.17 19.50 3.39
C LEU A 231 7.98 18.60 3.01
N THR A 232 7.45 18.77 1.81
CA THR A 232 6.31 17.96 1.34
C THR A 232 6.71 16.50 1.11
N ALA A 233 7.92 16.23 0.62
CA ALA A 233 8.45 14.88 0.53
C ALA A 233 8.58 14.24 1.93
N SER A 234 9.06 14.99 2.94
CA SER A 234 9.14 14.49 4.32
C SER A 234 7.76 14.20 4.92
N LEU A 235 6.75 15.01 4.65
CA LEU A 235 5.39 14.75 5.14
C LEU A 235 4.81 13.47 4.53
N ALA A 236 5.01 13.24 3.23
CA ALA A 236 4.56 12.01 2.59
C ALA A 236 5.33 10.77 3.11
N LEU A 237 6.62 10.92 3.40
CA LEU A 237 7.44 9.87 4.00
C LEU A 237 6.94 9.52 5.41
N VAL A 238 6.72 10.51 6.27
CA VAL A 238 6.21 10.33 7.63
C VAL A 238 4.82 9.71 7.61
N GLY A 239 3.96 10.16 6.68
CA GLY A 239 2.61 9.60 6.51
C GLY A 239 2.64 8.09 6.26
N PHE A 240 3.53 7.60 5.40
CA PHE A 240 3.63 6.17 5.14
C PHE A 240 4.25 5.39 6.31
N ILE A 241 5.21 5.98 7.03
CA ILE A 241 5.72 5.38 8.28
C ILE A 241 4.56 5.18 9.27
N PHE A 242 3.66 6.14 9.40
CA PHE A 242 2.48 6.01 10.26
C PHE A 242 1.47 4.98 9.72
N THR A 243 1.31 4.87 8.40
CA THR A 243 0.55 3.78 7.79
C THR A 243 1.08 2.41 8.22
N ILE A 244 2.40 2.20 8.09
CA ILE A 244 3.05 0.95 8.50
C ILE A 244 2.92 0.71 10.02
N PHE A 245 3.05 1.77 10.82
CA PHE A 245 2.85 1.67 12.27
C PHE A 245 1.41 1.33 12.62
N THR A 246 0.43 1.93 11.97
CA THR A 246 -1.00 1.61 12.15
C THR A 246 -1.28 0.14 11.86
N PHE A 247 -0.64 -0.41 10.83
CA PHE A 247 -0.87 -1.79 10.43
C PHE A 247 -0.11 -2.80 11.30
N PHE A 248 1.19 -2.61 11.49
CA PHE A 248 2.05 -3.54 12.24
C PHE A 248 2.25 -3.12 13.70
N GLY A 249 2.63 -1.87 13.94
CA GLY A 249 2.97 -1.37 15.27
C GLY A 249 1.80 -1.51 16.23
N VAL A 250 0.61 -1.09 15.81
CA VAL A 250 -0.58 -1.21 16.65
C VAL A 250 -0.89 -2.68 16.95
N ASN A 251 -0.85 -3.57 15.98
CA ASN A 251 -1.19 -4.98 16.19
C ASN A 251 -0.25 -5.72 17.16
N TYR A 252 1.03 -5.33 17.20
CA TYR A 252 2.03 -6.05 18.00
C TYR A 252 2.48 -5.33 19.27
N LEU A 253 2.30 -4.01 19.35
CA LEU A 253 2.80 -3.19 20.46
C LEU A 253 1.69 -2.63 21.35
N LEU A 254 0.45 -2.56 20.85
CA LEU A 254 -0.66 -1.93 21.55
C LEU A 254 -1.83 -2.92 21.67
N SER A 255 -2.44 -2.97 22.84
CA SER A 255 -3.67 -3.75 23.04
C SER A 255 -4.89 -2.94 22.65
N GLY A 256 -5.86 -3.55 21.94
CA GLY A 256 -7.08 -2.88 21.52
C GLY A 256 -8.10 -3.83 20.89
N LEU A 257 -9.24 -3.29 20.47
CA LEU A 257 -10.33 -4.05 19.83
C LEU A 257 -9.90 -4.71 18.51
N HIS A 258 -8.85 -4.19 17.89
CA HIS A 258 -8.30 -4.67 16.62
C HIS A 258 -7.08 -5.59 16.77
N SER A 259 -6.69 -5.94 17.99
CA SER A 259 -5.58 -6.89 18.21
C SER A 259 -6.12 -8.33 18.10
N TYR A 260 -6.02 -8.90 16.91
CA TYR A 260 -6.37 -10.31 16.62
C TYR A 260 -5.12 -11.22 16.59
N ALA A 261 -4.07 -10.86 17.33
CA ALA A 261 -2.86 -11.66 17.44
C ALA A 261 -3.00 -12.79 18.46
#